data_f208c956d0fe8430d019fc152c9a9667
#
_entry.id   f208c956d0fe8430d019fc152c9a9667
#
_cell.length_a   1.000
_cell.length_b   1.000
_cell.length_c   1.000
_cell.angle_alpha   90.00
_cell.angle_beta   90.00
_cell.angle_gamma   90.00
#
_symmetry.space_group_name_H-M   'P 1'
#
loop_
_entity.id
_entity.type
_entity.pdbx_description
1 polymer ?
#
loop_
_entity_poly.entity_id
_entity_poly.type
_entity_poly.pdbx_seq_one_letter_code
_entity_poly.pdbx_strand_id
1 'polypeptide(L)'
;MRREVASLAVLACVLSFSIASAAVTKPGDKPGSKPAAPKPGTTTVAAAAPEKKDKKDPFKGLEFRNIGPAMTSGRVIDIAIHPNDHTTWYVAVGSGGVWKTVNAGTTWQPVFDKEASYSVGCVTLDPSHPEIVWVGSGENVGGRHVGFGDGVYRSLDAGASWKKLGLEASEHIAKIVVDPRNSNVVYVAAQGPLWSGGGERGLYKTSDGGSTWSQMLGGGPYTGVTDVVMDPRDSNVLYAATHQRLRTVAALMNGGPESAIHKSVDGGKTWRKLEKGLPDEQMGRIGLALSPQNPDVVYATIELAHRKGGFWRSSDAGGSWEKRSDVIAGGTGPHYYQEIFPS
;
A
#
# COMPACT_ATOMS: atom_id res chain seq x y z
N MET A 1 -32.89 56.03 -10.34
CA MET A 1 -33.95 55.01 -10.44
C MET A 1 -33.52 53.81 -9.61
N ARG A 2 -34.14 53.61 -8.49
CA ARG A 2 -33.96 52.48 -7.57
C ARG A 2 -34.72 51.28 -8.14
N ARG A 3 -34.13 50.10 -8.15
CA ARG A 3 -34.87 48.83 -8.19
C ARG A 3 -34.30 47.89 -7.13
N GLU A 4 -35.17 47.57 -6.22
CA GLU A 4 -34.99 46.61 -5.14
C GLU A 4 -34.86 45.18 -5.68
N VAL A 5 -34.01 44.40 -5.03
CA VAL A 5 -33.92 42.95 -5.26
C VAL A 5 -34.43 42.26 -3.98
N ALA A 6 -35.54 41.58 -4.14
CA ALA A 6 -36.19 40.82 -3.07
C ALA A 6 -35.38 39.55 -2.73
N SER A 7 -35.10 39.37 -1.44
CA SER A 7 -34.57 38.11 -0.87
C SER A 7 -35.66 37.06 -0.79
N LEU A 8 -35.43 35.90 -1.38
CA LEU A 8 -36.25 34.69 -1.20
C LEU A 8 -35.54 33.79 -0.19
N ALA A 9 -36.10 33.70 1.01
CA ALA A 9 -35.67 32.76 2.04
C ALA A 9 -36.30 31.38 1.73
N VAL A 10 -35.48 30.36 1.49
CA VAL A 10 -35.92 28.97 1.39
C VAL A 10 -35.78 28.33 2.76
N LEU A 11 -36.91 27.97 3.34
CA LEU A 11 -37.05 27.26 4.60
C LEU A 11 -36.80 25.74 4.36
N ALA A 12 -35.70 25.20 4.83
CA ALA A 12 -35.40 23.77 4.78
C ALA A 12 -36.06 23.07 5.99
N CYS A 13 -37.07 22.27 5.74
CA CYS A 13 -37.68 21.33 6.73
C CYS A 13 -36.74 20.15 6.90
N VAL A 14 -36.14 20.01 8.09
CA VAL A 14 -35.41 18.81 8.51
C VAL A 14 -36.43 17.84 9.12
N LEU A 15 -36.71 16.76 8.41
CA LEU A 15 -37.48 15.60 8.92
C LEU A 15 -36.50 14.62 9.56
N SER A 16 -36.50 14.58 10.89
CA SER A 16 -35.79 13.59 11.68
C SER A 16 -36.59 12.28 11.70
N PHE A 17 -36.09 11.25 11.05
CA PHE A 17 -36.65 9.88 11.23
C PHE A 17 -35.91 9.19 12.37
N SER A 18 -36.59 9.02 13.49
CA SER A 18 -36.18 8.14 14.59
C SER A 18 -36.56 6.70 14.23
N ILE A 19 -35.57 5.82 14.05
CA ILE A 19 -35.78 4.39 13.92
C ILE A 19 -35.80 3.79 15.32
N ALA A 20 -36.99 3.39 15.79
CA ALA A 20 -37.15 2.62 17.01
C ALA A 20 -36.74 1.16 16.74
N SER A 21 -35.79 0.68 17.50
CA SER A 21 -35.36 -0.73 17.53
C SER A 21 -36.41 -1.53 18.30
N ALA A 22 -37.15 -2.41 17.63
CA ALA A 22 -38.07 -3.34 18.28
C ALA A 22 -37.30 -4.59 18.71
N ALA A 23 -37.26 -4.82 20.02
CA ALA A 23 -36.80 -6.07 20.61
C ALA A 23 -37.81 -7.18 20.37
N VAL A 24 -37.35 -8.29 19.77
CA VAL A 24 -38.13 -9.52 19.62
C VAL A 24 -38.08 -10.30 20.93
N THR A 25 -39.23 -10.34 21.65
CA THR A 25 -39.43 -11.22 22.80
C THR A 25 -39.96 -12.59 22.34
N LYS A 26 -39.33 -13.67 22.81
CA LYS A 26 -39.85 -15.04 22.69
C LYS A 26 -40.97 -15.26 23.66
N PRO A 27 -42.02 -15.98 23.29
CA PRO A 27 -43.13 -16.29 24.18
C PRO A 27 -42.90 -17.60 24.94
N GLY A 28 -43.25 -17.55 26.23
CA GLY A 28 -43.97 -18.59 26.95
C GLY A 28 -43.21 -19.51 27.90
N ASP A 29 -42.99 -19.05 29.11
CA ASP A 29 -42.93 -19.94 30.27
C ASP A 29 -44.23 -19.84 31.07
N LYS A 30 -44.87 -20.96 31.39
CA LYS A 30 -46.01 -21.09 32.33
C LYS A 30 -45.48 -21.49 33.73
N PRO A 31 -46.12 -21.00 34.80
CA PRO A 31 -45.56 -21.16 36.15
C PRO A 31 -46.06 -22.43 36.86
N GLY A 32 -45.15 -22.95 37.67
CA GLY A 32 -45.39 -23.45 38.99
C GLY A 32 -46.00 -24.83 39.20
N SER A 33 -45.20 -25.74 39.74
CA SER A 33 -45.70 -26.67 40.76
C SER A 33 -44.59 -27.00 41.77
N LYS A 34 -45.00 -27.01 43.05
CA LYS A 34 -44.19 -27.20 44.28
C LYS A 34 -43.52 -28.58 44.35
N PRO A 35 -42.43 -28.71 45.15
CA PRO A 35 -41.65 -29.94 45.31
C PRO A 35 -42.32 -30.94 46.26
N ALA A 36 -42.30 -32.21 45.90
CA ALA A 36 -42.66 -33.34 46.75
C ALA A 36 -41.39 -34.00 47.33
N ALA A 37 -41.51 -34.45 48.57
CA ALA A 37 -40.48 -35.01 49.42
C ALA A 37 -39.88 -36.35 48.90
N PRO A 38 -38.68 -36.78 49.38
CA PRO A 38 -37.94 -37.91 48.85
C PRO A 38 -38.45 -39.24 49.39
N LYS A 39 -38.41 -40.26 48.52
CA LYS A 39 -38.55 -41.67 48.89
C LYS A 39 -37.17 -42.36 48.82
N PRO A 40 -36.89 -43.35 49.67
CA PRO A 40 -35.55 -43.90 49.83
C PRO A 40 -35.22 -45.01 48.84
N GLY A 41 -33.98 -45.01 48.42
CA GLY A 41 -33.11 -46.14 48.16
C GLY A 41 -33.45 -47.06 46.99
N THR A 42 -32.75 -46.84 45.87
CA THR A 42 -32.32 -47.94 44.99
C THR A 42 -30.91 -47.60 44.46
N THR A 43 -29.95 -48.40 44.91
CA THR A 43 -28.55 -48.32 44.46
C THR A 43 -28.51 -48.82 43.01
N THR A 44 -28.48 -47.89 42.06
CA THR A 44 -28.16 -48.20 40.68
C THR A 44 -26.65 -48.03 40.49
N VAL A 45 -26.01 -49.15 40.19
CA VAL A 45 -24.62 -49.22 39.74
C VAL A 45 -24.52 -48.40 38.49
N ALA A 46 -23.69 -47.31 38.55
CA ALA A 46 -23.39 -46.48 37.41
C ALA A 46 -22.64 -47.35 36.38
N ALA A 47 -23.31 -47.59 35.24
CA ALA A 47 -22.62 -48.13 34.09
C ALA A 47 -21.52 -47.13 33.65
N ALA A 48 -20.26 -47.58 33.60
CA ALA A 48 -19.16 -46.80 33.09
C ALA A 48 -19.46 -46.35 31.67
N ALA A 49 -19.35 -45.05 31.44
CA ALA A 49 -19.45 -44.47 30.11
C ALA A 49 -18.38 -45.14 29.20
N PRO A 50 -18.72 -45.46 27.94
CA PRO A 50 -17.76 -46.08 27.05
C PRO A 50 -16.59 -45.12 26.84
N GLU A 51 -15.38 -45.59 27.15
CA GLU A 51 -14.12 -44.89 26.81
C GLU A 51 -14.17 -44.56 25.33
N LYS A 52 -14.15 -43.28 25.01
CA LYS A 52 -13.89 -42.81 23.65
C LYS A 52 -12.49 -43.25 23.29
N LYS A 53 -12.38 -44.35 22.55
CA LYS A 53 -11.15 -44.74 21.88
C LYS A 53 -10.72 -43.52 21.05
N ASP A 54 -9.61 -42.89 21.43
CA ASP A 54 -8.93 -41.90 20.63
C ASP A 54 -8.76 -42.45 19.22
N LYS A 55 -9.56 -41.95 18.28
CA LYS A 55 -9.33 -42.24 16.86
C LYS A 55 -7.97 -41.61 16.57
N LYS A 56 -6.94 -42.43 16.41
CA LYS A 56 -5.63 -41.98 15.94
C LYS A 56 -5.89 -41.20 14.68
N ASP A 57 -5.60 -39.90 14.74
CA ASP A 57 -5.62 -39.04 13.54
C ASP A 57 -4.63 -39.63 12.53
N PRO A 58 -5.10 -40.19 11.39
CA PRO A 58 -4.23 -40.82 10.39
C PRO A 58 -3.24 -39.82 9.79
N PHE A 59 -3.43 -38.50 10.01
CA PHE A 59 -2.60 -37.42 9.48
C PHE A 59 -1.64 -36.81 10.50
N LYS A 60 -1.60 -37.34 11.73
CA LYS A 60 -0.78 -36.80 12.85
C LYS A 60 0.74 -36.73 12.55
N GLY A 61 1.22 -37.31 11.50
CA GLY A 61 2.62 -37.23 11.07
C GLY A 61 2.85 -36.44 9.79
N LEU A 62 1.81 -35.81 9.23
CA LEU A 62 1.96 -35.01 8.05
C LEU A 62 2.22 -33.56 8.45
N GLU A 63 3.39 -33.06 8.10
CA GLU A 63 3.75 -31.65 8.20
C GLU A 63 3.71 -31.04 6.81
N PHE A 64 3.05 -29.87 6.70
CA PHE A 64 3.10 -29.09 5.47
C PHE A 64 4.48 -28.44 5.37
N ARG A 65 5.15 -28.69 4.25
CA ARG A 65 6.38 -27.98 3.88
C ARG A 65 6.03 -26.87 2.91
N ASN A 66 6.45 -25.65 3.19
CA ASN A 66 6.40 -24.60 2.21
C ASN A 66 7.34 -24.93 1.05
N ILE A 67 6.80 -25.06 -0.15
CA ILE A 67 7.56 -25.32 -1.39
C ILE A 67 7.76 -24.05 -2.21
N GLY A 68 7.49 -22.87 -1.61
CA GLY A 68 7.49 -21.58 -2.30
C GLY A 68 6.16 -21.29 -3.01
N PRO A 69 6.05 -20.13 -3.66
CA PRO A 69 4.84 -19.74 -4.35
C PRO A 69 4.54 -20.75 -5.48
N ALA A 70 3.34 -21.33 -5.46
CA ALA A 70 2.89 -22.26 -6.48
C ALA A 70 2.59 -21.60 -7.83
N MET A 71 2.53 -20.25 -7.86
CA MET A 71 2.32 -19.47 -9.07
C MET A 71 3.65 -19.05 -9.69
N THR A 72 3.84 -19.39 -10.96
CA THR A 72 5.04 -19.08 -11.74
C THR A 72 5.05 -17.66 -12.31
N SER A 73 4.09 -16.81 -11.97
CA SER A 73 3.89 -15.47 -12.52
C SER A 73 4.61 -14.35 -11.75
N GLY A 74 5.64 -14.68 -10.99
CA GLY A 74 6.39 -13.71 -10.22
C GLY A 74 7.11 -12.71 -11.12
N ARG A 75 6.66 -11.46 -11.10
CA ARG A 75 7.41 -10.33 -11.66
C ARG A 75 8.33 -9.79 -10.58
N VAL A 76 9.59 -9.55 -10.91
CA VAL A 76 10.47 -8.75 -10.05
C VAL A 76 9.95 -7.32 -10.10
N ILE A 77 9.59 -6.79 -8.95
CA ILE A 77 8.99 -5.46 -8.81
C ILE A 77 10.04 -4.48 -8.35
N ASP A 78 10.85 -4.87 -7.38
CA ASP A 78 11.84 -3.99 -6.77
C ASP A 78 13.05 -4.81 -6.30
N ILE A 79 14.21 -4.16 -6.25
CA ILE A 79 15.46 -4.73 -5.78
C ILE A 79 16.14 -3.73 -4.85
N ALA A 80 16.35 -4.10 -3.60
CA ALA A 80 17.13 -3.32 -2.65
C ALA A 80 18.50 -3.97 -2.44
N ILE A 81 19.56 -3.23 -2.79
CA ILE A 81 20.95 -3.66 -2.61
C ILE A 81 21.49 -3.04 -1.33
N HIS A 82 22.14 -3.84 -0.51
CA HIS A 82 22.76 -3.36 0.73
C HIS A 82 23.86 -2.34 0.42
N PRO A 83 23.83 -1.11 1.00
CA PRO A 83 24.69 -0.01 0.58
C PRO A 83 26.18 -0.27 0.82
N ASN A 84 26.53 -1.07 1.83
CA ASN A 84 27.92 -1.37 2.22
C ASN A 84 28.35 -2.82 1.89
N ASP A 85 27.43 -3.66 1.39
CA ASP A 85 27.71 -5.04 0.99
C ASP A 85 26.93 -5.38 -0.28
N HIS A 86 27.53 -5.13 -1.41
CA HIS A 86 26.91 -5.36 -2.72
C HIS A 86 26.67 -6.84 -3.05
N THR A 87 26.98 -7.77 -2.16
CA THR A 87 26.63 -9.18 -2.31
C THR A 87 25.29 -9.52 -1.67
N THR A 88 24.75 -8.64 -0.82
CA THR A 88 23.47 -8.79 -0.14
C THR A 88 22.38 -7.98 -0.83
N TRP A 89 21.35 -8.68 -1.35
CA TRP A 89 20.21 -8.08 -2.03
C TRP A 89 18.90 -8.63 -1.47
N TYR A 90 17.86 -7.80 -1.57
CA TYR A 90 16.46 -8.20 -1.36
C TYR A 90 15.70 -7.97 -2.66
N VAL A 91 14.96 -8.98 -3.09
CA VAL A 91 14.15 -8.93 -4.32
C VAL A 91 12.68 -9.08 -3.94
N ALA A 92 11.89 -8.06 -4.25
CA ALA A 92 10.44 -8.07 -4.10
C ALA A 92 9.79 -8.66 -5.34
N VAL A 93 8.87 -9.59 -5.16
CA VAL A 93 8.18 -10.29 -6.23
C VAL A 93 6.68 -10.09 -6.11
N GLY A 94 6.02 -9.67 -7.20
CA GLY A 94 4.60 -9.32 -7.24
C GLY A 94 3.64 -10.42 -6.80
N SER A 95 4.06 -11.67 -6.88
CA SER A 95 3.30 -12.84 -6.43
C SER A 95 4.23 -13.90 -5.85
N GLY A 96 5.22 -13.49 -5.06
CA GLY A 96 6.26 -14.41 -4.58
C GLY A 96 7.00 -13.95 -3.32
N GLY A 97 6.46 -12.97 -2.59
CA GLY A 97 7.06 -12.48 -1.36
C GLY A 97 8.39 -11.75 -1.58
N VAL A 98 9.28 -11.84 -0.60
CA VAL A 98 10.61 -11.23 -0.64
C VAL A 98 11.68 -12.29 -0.53
N TRP A 99 12.66 -12.22 -1.41
CA TRP A 99 13.80 -13.13 -1.48
C TRP A 99 15.10 -12.40 -1.14
N LYS A 100 15.95 -13.03 -0.34
CA LYS A 100 17.25 -12.49 0.07
C LYS A 100 18.37 -13.34 -0.49
N THR A 101 19.41 -12.70 -0.99
CA THR A 101 20.73 -13.31 -1.27
C THR A 101 21.80 -12.62 -0.44
N VAL A 102 22.85 -13.35 -0.09
CA VAL A 102 24.06 -12.81 0.57
C VAL A 102 25.33 -13.15 -0.22
N ASN A 103 25.19 -13.57 -1.48
CA ASN A 103 26.27 -13.99 -2.36
C ASN A 103 26.01 -13.60 -3.82
N ALA A 104 25.56 -12.37 -4.03
CA ALA A 104 25.31 -11.76 -5.34
C ALA A 104 24.40 -12.62 -6.24
N GLY A 105 23.35 -13.21 -5.68
CA GLY A 105 22.34 -13.95 -6.43
C GLY A 105 22.68 -15.42 -6.71
N THR A 106 23.78 -15.95 -6.17
CA THR A 106 24.12 -17.37 -6.35
C THR A 106 23.15 -18.29 -5.64
N THR A 107 22.70 -17.92 -4.44
CA THR A 107 21.63 -18.61 -3.70
C THR A 107 20.63 -17.62 -3.14
N TRP A 108 19.39 -18.09 -2.96
CA TRP A 108 18.28 -17.26 -2.51
C TRP A 108 17.54 -17.94 -1.36
N GLN A 109 17.09 -17.13 -0.40
CA GLN A 109 16.25 -17.57 0.71
C GLN A 109 14.97 -16.72 0.74
N PRO A 110 13.78 -17.34 0.83
CA PRO A 110 12.57 -16.60 1.07
C PRO A 110 12.58 -16.08 2.52
N VAL A 111 12.30 -14.80 2.69
CA VAL A 111 12.34 -14.15 4.02
C VAL A 111 10.98 -13.56 4.43
N PHE A 112 9.95 -13.70 3.60
CA PHE A 112 8.62 -13.11 3.82
C PHE A 112 7.46 -14.12 3.78
N ASP A 113 7.74 -15.42 3.65
CA ASP A 113 6.75 -16.48 3.43
C ASP A 113 5.79 -16.71 4.61
N LYS A 114 6.11 -16.20 5.79
CA LYS A 114 5.27 -16.35 6.99
C LYS A 114 4.26 -15.21 7.16
N GLU A 115 4.37 -14.19 6.33
CA GLU A 115 3.51 -13.01 6.41
C GLU A 115 2.19 -13.23 5.65
N ALA A 116 1.17 -12.44 5.97
CA ALA A 116 -0.17 -12.64 5.45
C ALA A 116 -0.30 -12.37 3.94
N SER A 117 0.51 -11.46 3.41
CA SER A 117 0.51 -11.14 1.97
C SER A 117 1.73 -11.73 1.26
N TYR A 118 1.50 -12.47 0.19
CA TYR A 118 2.55 -12.91 -0.74
C TYR A 118 2.78 -11.88 -1.87
N SER A 119 1.89 -10.90 -2.01
CA SER A 119 1.98 -9.85 -3.01
C SER A 119 2.76 -8.67 -2.46
N VAL A 120 3.82 -8.29 -3.15
CA VAL A 120 4.71 -7.20 -2.72
C VAL A 120 4.71 -6.10 -3.75
N GLY A 121 4.77 -4.85 -3.32
CA GLY A 121 4.81 -3.65 -4.16
C GLY A 121 6.17 -2.96 -4.17
N CYS A 122 6.94 -3.04 -3.07
CA CYS A 122 8.30 -2.50 -2.98
C CYS A 122 9.06 -3.08 -1.79
N VAL A 123 10.39 -2.98 -1.84
CA VAL A 123 11.31 -3.29 -0.74
C VAL A 123 12.36 -2.19 -0.60
N THR A 124 12.63 -1.75 0.62
CA THR A 124 13.58 -0.66 0.87
C THR A 124 14.42 -0.97 2.10
N LEU A 125 15.72 -0.72 2.02
CA LEU A 125 16.62 -0.75 3.16
C LEU A 125 16.73 0.65 3.77
N ASP A 126 16.88 0.71 5.08
CA ASP A 126 17.30 1.94 5.74
C ASP A 126 18.73 2.27 5.31
N PRO A 127 19.01 3.45 4.77
CA PRO A 127 20.34 3.79 4.28
C PRO A 127 21.41 3.83 5.36
N SER A 128 21.03 4.15 6.61
CA SER A 128 21.93 4.28 7.76
C SER A 128 22.03 3.00 8.59
N HIS A 129 20.97 2.17 8.56
CA HIS A 129 20.85 0.91 9.29
C HIS A 129 20.30 -0.18 8.37
N PRO A 130 21.12 -0.73 7.47
CA PRO A 130 20.67 -1.64 6.42
C PRO A 130 20.07 -2.97 6.90
N GLU A 131 20.23 -3.30 8.19
CA GLU A 131 19.51 -4.38 8.86
C GLU A 131 18.02 -4.08 9.03
N ILE A 132 17.61 -2.81 8.94
CA ILE A 132 16.22 -2.41 8.93
C ILE A 132 15.70 -2.48 7.50
N VAL A 133 14.76 -3.40 7.28
CA VAL A 133 14.14 -3.64 5.97
C VAL A 133 12.67 -3.27 6.04
N TRP A 134 12.21 -2.51 5.06
CA TRP A 134 10.81 -2.14 4.89
C TRP A 134 10.23 -2.83 3.66
N VAL A 135 9.00 -3.31 3.78
CA VAL A 135 8.24 -3.92 2.69
C VAL A 135 6.87 -3.28 2.61
N GLY A 136 6.52 -2.83 1.42
CA GLY A 136 5.16 -2.44 1.08
C GLY A 136 4.47 -3.58 0.34
N SER A 137 3.35 -4.08 0.88
CA SER A 137 2.63 -5.18 0.26
C SER A 137 1.63 -4.70 -0.80
N GLY A 138 1.25 -5.62 -1.68
CA GLY A 138 0.34 -5.38 -2.80
C GLY A 138 1.03 -4.84 -4.05
N GLU A 139 1.02 -5.62 -5.12
CA GLU A 139 1.65 -5.25 -6.39
C GLU A 139 1.17 -3.89 -6.91
N ASN A 140 2.09 -3.03 -7.30
CA ASN A 140 1.84 -1.61 -7.54
C ASN A 140 1.41 -1.26 -8.97
N VAL A 141 0.86 -2.19 -9.76
CA VAL A 141 0.34 -1.93 -11.11
C VAL A 141 -1.19 -1.95 -11.17
N GLY A 142 -1.77 -1.59 -12.33
CA GLY A 142 -3.21 -1.52 -12.55
C GLY A 142 -3.80 -2.74 -13.26
N GLY A 143 -3.10 -3.88 -13.33
CA GLY A 143 -3.55 -5.11 -13.98
C GLY A 143 -4.73 -5.77 -13.25
N ARG A 144 -5.53 -6.58 -13.98
CA ARG A 144 -6.65 -7.33 -13.38
C ARG A 144 -6.21 -8.47 -12.45
N HIS A 145 -5.00 -8.93 -12.60
CA HIS A 145 -4.42 -10.09 -11.91
C HIS A 145 -3.54 -9.73 -10.72
N VAL A 146 -3.43 -8.43 -10.39
CA VAL A 146 -2.58 -7.99 -9.29
C VAL A 146 -3.09 -8.50 -7.95
N GLY A 147 -2.18 -9.01 -7.14
CA GLY A 147 -2.48 -9.46 -5.78
C GLY A 147 -2.63 -8.27 -4.83
N PHE A 148 -3.50 -8.43 -3.85
CA PHE A 148 -3.68 -7.45 -2.79
C PHE A 148 -2.57 -7.55 -1.76
N GLY A 149 -2.21 -6.41 -1.20
CA GLY A 149 -1.44 -6.29 0.01
C GLY A 149 -2.33 -6.04 1.22
N ASP A 150 -1.71 -5.95 2.35
CA ASP A 150 -2.32 -5.68 3.64
C ASP A 150 -1.51 -4.67 4.46
N GLY A 151 -0.78 -3.80 3.78
CA GLY A 151 -0.08 -2.66 4.35
C GLY A 151 1.43 -2.75 4.34
N VAL A 152 2.05 -2.16 5.36
CA VAL A 152 3.49 -1.97 5.47
C VAL A 152 4.07 -2.87 6.55
N TYR A 153 5.24 -3.46 6.26
CA TYR A 153 6.00 -4.30 7.16
C TYR A 153 7.40 -3.76 7.38
N ARG A 154 7.94 -4.01 8.58
CA ARG A 154 9.32 -3.68 8.92
C ARG A 154 9.99 -4.85 9.63
N SER A 155 11.20 -5.16 9.21
CA SER A 155 12.15 -6.01 9.92
C SER A 155 13.23 -5.14 10.57
N LEU A 156 13.70 -5.52 11.75
CA LEU A 156 14.84 -4.92 12.45
C LEU A 156 16.06 -5.86 12.48
N ASP A 157 15.96 -7.02 11.85
CA ASP A 157 16.92 -8.13 11.89
C ASP A 157 17.22 -8.71 10.51
N ALA A 158 17.31 -7.82 9.54
CA ALA A 158 17.67 -8.16 8.16
C ALA A 158 16.73 -9.20 7.51
N GLY A 159 15.44 -9.15 7.85
CA GLY A 159 14.39 -10.00 7.29
C GLY A 159 14.17 -11.32 8.02
N ALA A 160 14.79 -11.53 9.20
CA ALA A 160 14.56 -12.75 9.97
C ALA A 160 13.18 -12.76 10.67
N SER A 161 12.69 -11.58 11.07
CA SER A 161 11.33 -11.41 11.57
C SER A 161 10.71 -10.10 11.06
N TRP A 162 9.38 -10.05 11.04
CA TRP A 162 8.63 -8.92 10.50
C TRP A 162 7.57 -8.43 11.47
N LYS A 163 7.33 -7.13 11.46
CA LYS A 163 6.22 -6.48 12.15
C LYS A 163 5.38 -5.71 11.17
N LYS A 164 4.09 -5.98 11.12
CA LYS A 164 3.10 -5.22 10.37
C LYS A 164 2.84 -3.88 11.06
N LEU A 165 2.81 -2.79 10.30
CA LEU A 165 2.80 -1.43 10.81
C LEU A 165 1.65 -0.57 10.24
N GLY A 166 0.56 -1.17 9.76
CA GLY A 166 -0.65 -0.47 9.30
C GLY A 166 -0.67 -0.17 7.80
N LEU A 167 -1.49 0.78 7.41
CA LEU A 167 -1.88 1.10 6.03
C LEU A 167 -2.51 -0.09 5.30
N GLU A 168 -3.31 -0.88 6.03
CA GLU A 168 -3.92 -2.12 5.54
C GLU A 168 -4.95 -1.87 4.43
N ALA A 169 -5.71 -0.78 4.56
CA ALA A 169 -6.73 -0.41 3.59
C ALA A 169 -6.16 0.22 2.31
N SER A 170 -4.83 0.32 2.19
CA SER A 170 -4.20 0.75 0.93
C SER A 170 -4.27 -0.32 -0.15
N GLU A 171 -4.18 -1.60 0.22
CA GLU A 171 -4.09 -2.75 -0.69
C GLU A 171 -2.85 -2.74 -1.60
N HIS A 172 -2.25 -1.59 -1.89
CA HIS A 172 -1.12 -1.45 -2.81
C HIS A 172 -0.18 -0.33 -2.37
N ILE A 173 1.01 -0.71 -1.92
CA ILE A 173 2.09 0.22 -1.57
C ILE A 173 3.10 0.29 -2.72
N ALA A 174 3.30 1.48 -3.26
CA ALA A 174 4.13 1.66 -4.45
C ALA A 174 5.61 1.94 -4.14
N LYS A 175 5.87 2.75 -3.09
CA LYS A 175 7.22 3.17 -2.74
C LYS A 175 7.34 3.45 -1.26
N ILE A 176 8.49 3.14 -0.69
CA ILE A 176 8.87 3.52 0.67
C ILE A 176 10.20 4.27 0.60
N VAL A 177 10.30 5.40 1.30
CA VAL A 177 11.53 6.19 1.41
C VAL A 177 11.81 6.46 2.88
N VAL A 178 12.99 6.04 3.35
CA VAL A 178 13.47 6.28 4.71
C VAL A 178 14.37 7.51 4.70
N ASP A 179 14.20 8.41 5.66
CA ASP A 179 15.12 9.54 5.84
C ASP A 179 16.51 9.02 6.28
N PRO A 180 17.57 9.23 5.49
CA PRO A 180 18.90 8.73 5.81
C PRO A 180 19.50 9.31 7.09
N ARG A 181 18.92 10.37 7.64
CA ARG A 181 19.35 11.02 8.89
C ARG A 181 18.53 10.57 10.10
N ASN A 182 17.38 9.91 9.88
CA ASN A 182 16.51 9.47 10.97
C ASN A 182 15.64 8.29 10.53
N SER A 183 16.01 7.08 10.91
CA SER A 183 15.30 5.82 10.63
C SER A 183 13.83 5.79 11.08
N ASN A 184 13.44 6.69 12.00
CA ASN A 184 12.04 6.80 12.43
C ASN A 184 11.18 7.62 11.48
N VAL A 185 11.79 8.39 10.57
CA VAL A 185 11.08 9.19 9.57
C VAL A 185 11.01 8.41 8.26
N VAL A 186 9.80 8.00 7.88
CA VAL A 186 9.57 7.21 6.67
C VAL A 186 8.36 7.75 5.92
N TYR A 187 8.47 7.80 4.61
CA TYR A 187 7.39 8.17 3.71
C TYR A 187 6.94 6.95 2.92
N VAL A 188 5.62 6.78 2.78
CA VAL A 188 4.99 5.66 2.09
C VAL A 188 4.03 6.17 1.03
N ALA A 189 4.29 5.82 -0.22
CA ALA A 189 3.41 6.08 -1.34
C ALA A 189 2.35 4.98 -1.42
N ALA A 190 1.13 5.30 -1.02
CA ALA A 190 -0.02 4.39 -0.98
C ALA A 190 -0.95 4.66 -2.17
N GLN A 191 -1.13 3.66 -3.03
CA GLN A 191 -1.99 3.82 -4.20
C GLN A 191 -3.47 3.64 -3.88
N GLY A 192 -3.79 2.93 -2.79
CA GLY A 192 -5.15 2.57 -2.41
C GLY A 192 -5.74 1.45 -3.26
N PRO A 193 -6.96 0.99 -2.93
CA PRO A 193 -7.65 -0.06 -3.64
C PRO A 193 -7.76 0.17 -5.14
N LEU A 194 -7.56 -0.88 -5.95
CA LEU A 194 -7.68 -0.78 -7.40
C LEU A 194 -9.15 -0.85 -7.85
N TRP A 195 -9.96 -1.68 -7.19
CA TRP A 195 -11.32 -2.01 -7.60
C TRP A 195 -12.42 -1.22 -6.90
N SER A 196 -12.07 -0.36 -5.96
CA SER A 196 -12.99 0.49 -5.21
C SER A 196 -12.42 1.88 -5.01
N GLY A 197 -13.27 2.82 -4.67
CA GLY A 197 -12.84 4.13 -4.18
C GLY A 197 -12.51 4.09 -2.69
N GLY A 198 -11.88 5.14 -2.18
CA GLY A 198 -11.53 5.26 -0.76
C GLY A 198 -10.31 4.40 -0.37
N GLY A 199 -10.30 3.89 0.85
CA GLY A 199 -9.16 3.23 1.46
C GLY A 199 -8.06 4.24 1.82
N GLU A 200 -6.88 3.72 2.18
CA GLU A 200 -5.71 4.54 2.50
C GLU A 200 -4.96 4.86 1.20
N ARG A 201 -5.20 6.07 0.67
CA ARG A 201 -4.60 6.61 -0.56
C ARG A 201 -3.83 7.86 -0.26
N GLY A 202 -2.69 8.03 -0.90
CA GLY A 202 -1.88 9.24 -0.77
C GLY A 202 -0.46 8.98 -0.33
N LEU A 203 0.24 10.02 0.07
CA LEU A 203 1.55 9.95 0.71
C LEU A 203 1.34 9.99 2.22
N TYR A 204 1.84 8.97 2.90
CA TYR A 204 1.84 8.88 4.36
C TYR A 204 3.24 9.09 4.91
N LYS A 205 3.32 9.69 6.09
CA LYS A 205 4.55 9.89 6.84
C LYS A 205 4.42 9.33 8.25
N THR A 206 5.45 8.66 8.70
CA THR A 206 5.67 8.39 10.12
C THR A 206 6.87 9.19 10.64
N SER A 207 6.91 9.45 11.93
CA SER A 207 8.07 10.04 12.64
C SER A 207 8.44 9.20 13.86
N ASP A 208 7.82 8.04 14.01
CA ASP A 208 7.98 7.11 15.15
C ASP A 208 8.23 5.66 14.70
N GLY A 209 8.81 5.51 13.51
CA GLY A 209 9.19 4.21 12.95
C GLY A 209 7.99 3.33 12.59
N GLY A 210 6.87 3.94 12.18
CA GLY A 210 5.67 3.24 11.71
C GLY A 210 4.65 2.92 12.78
N SER A 211 4.81 3.46 14.01
CA SER A 211 3.81 3.28 15.06
C SER A 211 2.56 4.10 14.79
N THR A 212 2.72 5.28 14.17
CA THR A 212 1.62 6.13 13.70
C THR A 212 1.89 6.68 12.29
N TRP A 213 0.83 6.94 11.55
CA TRP A 213 0.90 7.47 10.19
C TRP A 213 0.05 8.73 10.03
N SER A 214 0.59 9.72 9.34
CA SER A 214 -0.11 10.94 8.95
C SER A 214 -0.14 11.07 7.44
N GLN A 215 -1.31 11.33 6.86
CA GLN A 215 -1.44 11.60 5.44
C GLN A 215 -0.92 13.01 5.12
N MET A 216 0.01 13.13 4.18
CA MET A 216 0.69 14.38 3.83
C MET A 216 0.27 14.91 2.47
N LEU A 217 -0.15 14.05 1.53
CA LEU A 217 -0.57 14.43 0.18
C LEU A 217 -1.60 13.43 -0.34
N GLY A 218 -2.53 13.88 -1.17
CA GLY A 218 -3.63 13.08 -1.70
C GLY A 218 -4.91 13.27 -0.90
N GLY A 219 -5.82 12.30 -0.94
CA GLY A 219 -7.07 12.32 -0.16
C GLY A 219 -8.35 12.35 -0.98
N GLY A 220 -8.26 12.34 -2.31
CA GLY A 220 -9.41 12.06 -3.17
C GLY A 220 -9.81 10.57 -3.13
N PRO A 221 -11.07 10.23 -3.44
CA PRO A 221 -11.54 8.84 -3.35
C PRO A 221 -10.85 7.90 -4.34
N TYR A 222 -10.16 8.44 -5.33
CA TYR A 222 -9.50 7.68 -6.40
C TYR A 222 -8.02 8.03 -6.58
N THR A 223 -7.48 8.97 -5.78
CA THR A 223 -6.13 9.52 -5.97
C THR A 223 -5.17 9.03 -4.91
N GLY A 224 -4.25 8.17 -5.32
CA GLY A 224 -3.13 7.70 -4.52
C GLY A 224 -1.81 8.36 -4.95
N VAL A 225 -0.70 7.89 -4.38
CA VAL A 225 0.66 8.28 -4.77
C VAL A 225 1.38 7.05 -5.31
N THR A 226 2.02 7.19 -6.48
CA THR A 226 2.73 6.11 -7.16
C THR A 226 4.23 6.15 -6.96
N ASP A 227 4.76 7.32 -6.68
CA ASP A 227 6.20 7.49 -6.49
C ASP A 227 6.51 8.65 -5.55
N VAL A 228 7.61 8.53 -4.83
CA VAL A 228 8.17 9.59 -3.97
C VAL A 228 9.69 9.49 -3.98
N VAL A 229 10.35 10.63 -4.16
CA VAL A 229 11.81 10.74 -4.08
C VAL A 229 12.21 11.88 -3.16
N MET A 230 13.30 11.68 -2.42
CA MET A 230 13.84 12.62 -1.44
C MET A 230 15.17 13.16 -1.94
N ASP A 231 15.40 14.47 -1.81
CA ASP A 231 16.69 15.08 -2.12
C ASP A 231 17.74 14.56 -1.10
N PRO A 232 18.82 13.93 -1.57
CA PRO A 232 19.83 13.36 -0.67
C PRO A 232 20.59 14.41 0.15
N ARG A 233 20.52 15.69 -0.26
CA ARG A 233 21.16 16.82 0.45
C ARG A 233 20.28 17.38 1.57
N ASP A 234 18.95 17.30 1.40
CA ASP A 234 17.97 17.82 2.36
C ASP A 234 16.69 16.99 2.38
N SER A 235 16.46 16.22 3.43
CA SER A 235 15.27 15.38 3.62
C SER A 235 13.95 16.18 3.69
N ASN A 236 14.02 17.51 3.81
CA ASN A 236 12.80 18.34 3.72
C ASN A 236 12.34 18.52 2.28
N VAL A 237 13.22 18.30 1.29
CA VAL A 237 12.88 18.43 -0.12
C VAL A 237 12.44 17.07 -0.67
N LEU A 238 11.18 17.03 -1.08
CA LEU A 238 10.53 15.83 -1.59
C LEU A 238 9.81 16.13 -2.90
N TYR A 239 9.79 15.14 -3.78
CA TYR A 239 8.92 15.14 -4.96
C TYR A 239 8.01 13.92 -4.87
N ALA A 240 6.72 14.08 -5.20
CA ALA A 240 5.75 13.01 -5.18
C ALA A 240 4.86 13.05 -6.42
N ALA A 241 4.52 11.87 -6.92
CA ALA A 241 3.63 11.69 -8.07
C ALA A 241 2.27 11.18 -7.61
N THR A 242 1.23 12.00 -7.73
CA THR A 242 -0.14 11.56 -7.52
C THR A 242 -0.69 10.87 -8.76
N HIS A 243 -1.57 9.89 -8.56
CA HIS A 243 -2.19 9.12 -9.63
C HIS A 243 -3.65 8.81 -9.31
N GLN A 244 -4.52 9.22 -10.22
CA GLN A 244 -5.95 8.93 -10.13
C GLN A 244 -6.25 7.63 -10.86
N ARG A 245 -6.78 6.62 -10.13
CA ARG A 245 -7.04 5.30 -10.71
C ARG A 245 -8.27 4.62 -10.13
N LEU A 246 -8.98 3.89 -10.98
CA LEU A 246 -10.04 2.96 -10.61
C LEU A 246 -10.21 1.92 -11.71
N ARG A 247 -10.36 0.66 -11.33
CA ARG A 247 -10.71 -0.41 -12.25
C ARG A 247 -12.11 -0.93 -11.96
N THR A 248 -12.83 -1.19 -13.04
CA THR A 248 -14.07 -1.98 -13.02
C THR A 248 -13.93 -3.15 -13.98
N VAL A 249 -14.92 -4.02 -14.04
CA VAL A 249 -14.96 -5.13 -15.02
C VAL A 249 -14.92 -4.59 -16.46
N ALA A 250 -15.59 -3.47 -16.73
CA ALA A 250 -15.74 -2.90 -18.06
C ALA A 250 -14.72 -1.83 -18.40
N ALA A 251 -14.18 -1.09 -17.41
CA ALA A 251 -13.40 0.11 -17.65
C ALA A 251 -12.19 0.23 -16.71
N LEU A 252 -11.21 1.03 -17.12
CA LEU A 252 -10.06 1.44 -16.35
C LEU A 252 -9.93 2.97 -16.41
N MET A 253 -10.00 3.62 -15.26
CA MET A 253 -9.49 4.98 -15.06
C MET A 253 -8.00 4.84 -14.74
N ASN A 254 -7.13 5.38 -15.57
CA ASN A 254 -5.67 5.32 -15.41
C ASN A 254 -5.06 6.71 -15.62
N GLY A 255 -5.49 7.65 -14.82
CA GLY A 255 -5.12 9.06 -14.88
C GLY A 255 -6.33 9.97 -14.68
N GLY A 256 -6.07 11.26 -14.56
CA GLY A 256 -7.12 12.24 -14.35
C GLY A 256 -6.56 13.59 -13.88
N PRO A 257 -7.43 14.57 -13.59
CA PRO A 257 -7.02 15.94 -13.24
C PRO A 257 -6.22 16.02 -11.92
N GLU A 258 -6.32 14.99 -11.06
CA GLU A 258 -5.59 14.94 -9.80
C GLU A 258 -4.24 14.20 -9.94
N SER A 259 -3.91 13.67 -11.13
CA SER A 259 -2.58 13.10 -11.39
C SER A 259 -1.60 14.23 -11.70
N ALA A 260 -0.55 14.36 -10.90
CA ALA A 260 0.39 15.47 -11.02
C ALA A 260 1.72 15.16 -10.31
N ILE A 261 2.74 15.97 -10.60
CA ILE A 261 3.98 16.02 -9.84
C ILE A 261 3.87 17.15 -8.81
N HIS A 262 4.23 16.83 -7.58
CA HIS A 262 4.23 17.79 -6.45
C HIS A 262 5.62 17.88 -5.84
N LYS A 263 5.97 19.07 -5.33
CA LYS A 263 7.20 19.32 -4.57
C LYS A 263 6.87 19.88 -3.19
N SER A 264 7.53 19.34 -2.18
CA SER A 264 7.60 19.89 -0.83
C SER A 264 9.02 20.37 -0.54
N VAL A 265 9.16 21.36 0.35
CA VAL A 265 10.44 21.86 0.87
C VAL A 265 10.44 21.95 2.41
N ASP A 266 9.45 21.34 3.04
CA ASP A 266 9.21 21.40 4.50
C ASP A 266 8.93 20.05 5.13
N GLY A 267 9.48 18.97 4.50
CA GLY A 267 9.31 17.60 4.96
C GLY A 267 7.89 17.05 4.78
N GLY A 268 7.23 17.50 3.71
CA GLY A 268 5.90 17.05 3.31
C GLY A 268 4.74 17.74 3.99
N LYS A 269 4.97 18.81 4.78
CA LYS A 269 3.88 19.55 5.46
C LYS A 269 3.03 20.33 4.46
N THR A 270 3.68 20.93 3.45
CA THR A 270 3.00 21.62 2.35
C THR A 270 3.53 21.13 1.00
N TRP A 271 2.67 21.18 -0.01
CA TRP A 271 2.96 20.69 -1.35
C TRP A 271 2.56 21.71 -2.41
N ARG A 272 3.43 21.91 -3.38
CA ARG A 272 3.17 22.72 -4.57
C ARG A 272 3.11 21.81 -5.80
N LYS A 273 2.03 21.88 -6.55
CA LYS A 273 1.92 21.24 -7.87
C LYS A 273 2.91 21.88 -8.84
N LEU A 274 3.60 21.08 -9.61
CA LEU A 274 4.53 21.52 -10.65
C LEU A 274 3.80 21.50 -11.99
N GLU A 275 3.94 22.57 -12.79
CA GLU A 275 3.19 22.73 -14.04
C GLU A 275 4.06 23.19 -15.22
N LYS A 276 5.05 24.07 -14.97
CA LYS A 276 5.81 24.72 -16.04
C LYS A 276 6.60 23.75 -16.90
N GLY A 277 6.18 23.59 -18.17
CA GLY A 277 6.79 22.68 -19.14
C GLY A 277 6.37 21.22 -19.02
N LEU A 278 5.48 20.89 -18.07
CA LEU A 278 4.77 19.63 -18.00
C LEU A 278 3.56 19.61 -18.92
N PRO A 279 2.99 18.44 -19.26
CA PRO A 279 1.79 18.37 -20.09
C PRO A 279 0.59 19.09 -19.46
N ASP A 280 -0.16 19.83 -20.29
CA ASP A 280 -1.47 20.39 -19.90
C ASP A 280 -2.59 19.34 -19.94
N GLU A 281 -2.35 18.19 -20.63
CA GLU A 281 -3.28 17.09 -20.70
C GLU A 281 -3.34 16.34 -19.33
N GLN A 282 -4.42 15.60 -19.09
CA GLN A 282 -4.54 14.73 -17.92
C GLN A 282 -3.46 13.67 -17.95
N MET A 283 -2.64 13.64 -16.92
CA MET A 283 -1.56 12.68 -16.77
C MET A 283 -2.08 11.36 -16.21
N GLY A 284 -1.47 10.27 -16.67
CA GLY A 284 -1.61 8.94 -16.10
C GLY A 284 -0.59 8.69 -15.00
N ARG A 285 0.01 7.50 -15.02
CA ARG A 285 1.05 7.13 -14.06
C ARG A 285 2.33 7.90 -14.34
N ILE A 286 3.00 8.29 -13.26
CA ILE A 286 4.24 9.06 -13.28
C ILE A 286 5.27 8.34 -12.43
N GLY A 287 6.48 8.14 -12.98
CA GLY A 287 7.66 7.73 -12.24
C GLY A 287 8.64 8.88 -12.11
N LEU A 288 9.33 8.98 -10.98
CA LEU A 288 10.23 10.07 -10.64
C LEU A 288 11.64 9.55 -10.31
N ALA A 289 12.66 10.33 -10.64
CA ALA A 289 14.00 10.09 -10.16
C ALA A 289 14.80 11.39 -10.00
N LEU A 290 15.74 11.39 -9.06
CA LEU A 290 16.76 12.45 -8.90
C LEU A 290 18.09 11.96 -9.43
N SER A 291 18.83 12.82 -10.10
CA SER A 291 20.20 12.49 -10.49
C SER A 291 21.07 12.36 -9.22
N PRO A 292 21.78 11.23 -9.04
CA PRO A 292 22.66 11.08 -7.89
C PRO A 292 23.87 12.01 -7.91
N GLN A 293 24.27 12.48 -9.09
CA GLN A 293 25.43 13.37 -9.27
C GLN A 293 25.03 14.84 -9.10
N ASN A 294 23.79 15.21 -9.46
CA ASN A 294 23.26 16.56 -9.32
C ASN A 294 21.77 16.51 -9.02
N PRO A 295 21.35 16.55 -7.75
CA PRO A 295 19.93 16.49 -7.37
C PRO A 295 19.04 17.65 -7.82
N ASP A 296 19.61 18.71 -8.41
CA ASP A 296 18.82 19.73 -9.11
C ASP A 296 18.24 19.22 -10.44
N VAL A 297 18.79 18.09 -10.93
CA VAL A 297 18.26 17.40 -12.10
C VAL A 297 17.25 16.37 -11.65
N VAL A 298 15.99 16.60 -12.04
CA VAL A 298 14.86 15.72 -11.75
C VAL A 298 14.35 15.12 -13.06
N TYR A 299 14.05 13.86 -13.04
CA TYR A 299 13.51 13.12 -14.17
C TYR A 299 12.09 12.65 -13.89
N ALA A 300 11.26 12.65 -14.93
CA ALA A 300 9.91 12.10 -14.87
C ALA A 300 9.58 11.31 -16.13
N THR A 301 9.08 10.08 -15.97
CA THR A 301 8.31 9.40 -17.02
C THR A 301 6.84 9.67 -16.80
N ILE A 302 6.14 10.12 -17.82
CA ILE A 302 4.73 10.51 -17.71
C ILE A 302 3.93 9.77 -18.76
N GLU A 303 2.91 9.04 -18.31
CA GLU A 303 1.91 8.43 -19.17
C GLU A 303 0.85 9.45 -19.54
N LEU A 304 0.50 9.50 -20.82
CA LEU A 304 -0.60 10.31 -21.36
C LEU A 304 -1.56 9.44 -22.18
N ALA A 305 -2.76 9.93 -22.41
CA ALA A 305 -3.73 9.26 -23.26
C ALA A 305 -3.17 9.00 -24.67
N HIS A 306 -3.70 7.97 -25.35
CA HIS A 306 -3.31 7.60 -26.70
C HIS A 306 -1.82 7.30 -26.90
N ARG A 307 -1.13 6.83 -25.84
CA ARG A 307 0.32 6.51 -25.86
C ARG A 307 1.22 7.70 -26.24
N LYS A 308 0.82 8.91 -25.85
CA LYS A 308 1.59 10.13 -26.13
C LYS A 308 2.61 10.48 -25.05
N GLY A 309 2.68 9.76 -23.96
CA GLY A 309 3.59 10.00 -22.84
C GLY A 309 5.04 10.22 -23.27
N GLY A 310 5.95 10.08 -22.37
CA GLY A 310 7.37 10.23 -22.64
C GLY A 310 8.21 10.48 -21.40
N PHE A 311 9.36 11.07 -21.62
CA PHE A 311 10.37 11.36 -20.62
C PHE A 311 10.64 12.87 -20.54
N TRP A 312 10.55 13.43 -19.35
CA TRP A 312 10.81 14.83 -19.03
C TRP A 312 12.00 14.97 -18.09
N ARG A 313 12.68 16.10 -18.23
CA ARG A 313 13.80 16.47 -17.36
C ARG A 313 13.62 17.91 -16.89
N SER A 314 13.83 18.13 -15.61
CA SER A 314 14.09 19.43 -15.01
C SER A 314 15.59 19.55 -14.75
N SER A 315 16.14 20.75 -14.86
CA SER A 315 17.54 21.07 -14.49
C SER A 315 17.62 22.16 -13.41
N ASP A 316 16.47 22.53 -12.86
CA ASP A 316 16.30 23.62 -11.90
C ASP A 316 15.45 23.18 -10.68
N ALA A 317 15.69 21.95 -10.23
CA ALA A 317 15.02 21.36 -9.07
C ALA A 317 13.48 21.41 -9.17
N GLY A 318 12.95 21.14 -10.37
CA GLY A 318 11.51 21.10 -10.65
C GLY A 318 10.88 22.48 -10.90
N GLY A 319 11.69 23.51 -11.10
CA GLY A 319 11.19 24.85 -11.43
C GLY A 319 10.59 24.94 -12.83
N SER A 320 11.17 24.19 -13.78
CA SER A 320 10.67 24.01 -15.13
C SER A 320 11.06 22.65 -15.69
N TRP A 321 10.30 22.17 -16.71
CA TRP A 321 10.48 20.85 -17.30
C TRP A 321 10.56 20.95 -18.81
N GLU A 322 11.34 20.05 -19.41
CA GLU A 322 11.50 19.91 -20.84
C GLU A 322 11.29 18.44 -21.23
N LYS A 323 10.46 18.19 -22.24
CA LYS A 323 10.32 16.83 -22.81
C LYS A 323 11.59 16.47 -23.56
N ARG A 324 12.20 15.35 -23.21
CA ARG A 324 13.47 14.88 -23.78
C ARG A 324 13.30 13.69 -24.72
N SER A 325 12.19 12.93 -24.57
CA SER A 325 11.94 11.75 -25.40
C SER A 325 10.44 11.44 -25.44
N ASP A 326 10.02 10.87 -26.57
CA ASP A 326 8.68 10.29 -26.72
C ASP A 326 8.62 8.81 -26.31
N VAL A 327 9.73 8.23 -25.89
CA VAL A 327 9.77 6.84 -25.43
C VAL A 327 9.02 6.72 -24.14
N ILE A 328 8.00 5.86 -24.12
CA ILE A 328 7.20 5.52 -22.95
C ILE A 328 7.72 4.19 -22.43
N ALA A 329 8.10 4.15 -21.16
CA ALA A 329 8.45 2.90 -20.51
C ALA A 329 7.24 1.96 -20.57
N GLY A 330 7.46 0.77 -21.14
CA GLY A 330 6.45 -0.26 -21.19
C GLY A 330 5.28 -0.08 -22.16
N GLY A 331 5.08 1.03 -22.79
CA GLY A 331 4.20 1.36 -23.92
C GLY A 331 2.80 0.74 -24.09
N THR A 332 2.32 -0.08 -23.18
CA THR A 332 1.17 -0.96 -23.35
C THR A 332 0.12 -0.89 -22.24
N GLY A 333 0.18 0.13 -21.34
CA GLY A 333 -0.90 0.39 -20.40
C GLY A 333 -0.64 -0.09 -18.96
N PRO A 334 -1.67 -0.48 -18.20
CA PRO A 334 -1.66 -0.52 -16.74
C PRO A 334 -0.80 -1.62 -16.10
N HIS A 335 -0.07 -2.39 -16.89
CA HIS A 335 0.75 -3.52 -16.42
C HIS A 335 2.21 -3.15 -16.14
N TYR A 336 2.60 -1.88 -16.36
CA TYR A 336 3.98 -1.43 -16.23
C TYR A 336 4.16 -0.45 -15.09
N TYR A 337 5.38 -0.47 -14.50
CA TYR A 337 5.67 0.26 -13.26
C TYR A 337 5.99 1.74 -13.51
N GLN A 338 6.40 2.15 -14.71
CA GLN A 338 6.83 3.52 -15.04
C GLN A 338 7.98 4.02 -14.15
N GLU A 339 8.85 3.14 -13.71
CA GLU A 339 9.94 3.49 -12.83
C GLU A 339 11.18 3.94 -13.61
N ILE A 340 11.98 4.80 -12.98
CA ILE A 340 13.25 5.32 -13.52
C ILE A 340 14.34 5.08 -12.49
N PHE A 341 15.45 4.54 -12.94
CA PHE A 341 16.66 4.33 -12.14
C PHE A 341 17.81 5.10 -12.78
N PRO A 342 18.21 6.27 -12.22
CA PRO A 342 19.32 7.07 -12.74
C PRO A 342 20.64 6.44 -12.31
N SER A 343 21.61 6.44 -13.22
CA SER A 343 22.98 5.97 -13.01
C SER A 343 23.97 7.14 -12.89
#